data_20c0f582d4caf4de09ae3f160e4b18a2
#
_entry.id   20c0f582d4caf4de09ae3f160e4b18a2
#
_cell.length_a   1.000
_cell.length_b   1.000
_cell.length_c   1.000
_cell.angle_alpha   90.00
_cell.angle_beta   90.00
_cell.angle_gamma   90.00
#
_symmetry.space_group_name_H-M   'P 1'
#
loop_
_entity.id
_entity.type
_entity.pdbx_description
1 polymer ?
#
loop_
_entity_poly.entity_id
_entity_poly.type
_entity_poly.pdbx_seq_one_letter_code
_entity_poly.pdbx_strand_id
1 'polypeptide(L)'
;MKHNSVWYFLLVSIVCSAALLASNAAMATITDLRVSVDKNPIMIDEALQLIISAEGQITSRQIDLSALENDFRLSNTSISQSTRSINFNTTKTTTWVTQLFPKESGTFTIPVLEMDGQKSKALDIIVTPVGDGQGATARNFYVTANVDMETVYLQQQIKYTTKLLMAKDIQRGSLQAPELENAIIKKMGDDKEYEDFQNGVRYRVIERTYAIIPQASGSFSISGTVFNGEAVTDSRQSFGFISRTKPINRVSPTIDLTVLPIPDNYQEHWLPSEFVQLDEEWQQDPTRIVLGQPITRTITLTAAGLVEEQLPEIAGIYPPDFKTYPDQANTATIDKGSVLFAQKTQSEAIIPNRVGKFVLGEVVVPWFN
;
A
#
# COMPACT_ATOMS: atom_id res chain seq x y z
N MET A 1 -81.07 -28.38 14.81
CA MET A 1 -80.30 -27.12 14.99
C MET A 1 -78.87 -27.42 15.43
N LYS A 2 -78.01 -27.95 14.55
CA LYS A 2 -76.58 -28.22 14.89
C LYS A 2 -75.65 -28.03 13.72
N HIS A 3 -75.98 -27.21 12.69
CA HIS A 3 -75.13 -27.05 11.49
C HIS A 3 -74.49 -25.68 11.34
N ASN A 4 -74.83 -24.66 12.15
CA ASN A 4 -74.29 -23.29 11.98
C ASN A 4 -73.00 -23.01 12.77
N SER A 5 -72.66 -23.88 13.74
CA SER A 5 -71.46 -23.65 14.59
C SER A 5 -70.17 -23.98 13.92
N VAL A 6 -70.10 -24.92 13.01
CA VAL A 6 -68.85 -25.32 12.30
C VAL A 6 -68.48 -24.32 11.28
N TRP A 7 -69.43 -23.67 10.63
CA TRP A 7 -69.16 -22.62 9.64
C TRP A 7 -68.61 -21.35 10.29
N TYR A 8 -69.04 -20.98 11.48
CA TYR A 8 -68.44 -19.82 12.21
C TYR A 8 -67.02 -20.11 12.66
N PHE A 9 -66.67 -21.29 13.08
CA PHE A 9 -65.30 -21.68 13.45
C PHE A 9 -64.35 -21.67 12.23
N LEU A 10 -64.83 -22.13 11.07
CA LEU A 10 -64.08 -22.08 9.84
C LEU A 10 -63.84 -20.66 9.33
N LEU A 11 -64.86 -19.80 9.40
CA LEU A 11 -64.72 -18.37 9.02
C LEU A 11 -63.78 -17.60 9.97
N VAL A 12 -63.88 -17.81 11.27
CA VAL A 12 -62.98 -17.19 12.25
C VAL A 12 -61.54 -17.70 12.08
N SER A 13 -61.35 -18.99 11.76
CA SER A 13 -60.03 -19.57 11.48
C SER A 13 -59.39 -19.00 10.23
N ILE A 14 -60.15 -18.74 9.15
CA ILE A 14 -59.65 -18.13 7.91
C ILE A 14 -59.32 -16.65 8.12
N VAL A 15 -60.11 -15.90 8.89
CA VAL A 15 -59.83 -14.50 9.20
C VAL A 15 -58.59 -14.35 10.11
N CYS A 16 -58.40 -15.23 11.09
CA CYS A 16 -57.16 -15.25 11.89
C CYS A 16 -55.95 -15.67 11.09
N SER A 17 -56.08 -16.59 10.13
CA SER A 17 -54.96 -16.98 9.24
C SER A 17 -54.58 -15.85 8.26
N ALA A 18 -55.56 -15.08 7.76
CA ALA A 18 -55.32 -13.92 6.90
C ALA A 18 -54.68 -12.74 7.65
N ALA A 19 -55.00 -12.57 8.96
CA ALA A 19 -54.40 -11.57 9.81
C ALA A 19 -52.94 -11.89 10.19
N LEU A 20 -52.56 -13.17 10.23
CA LEU A 20 -51.20 -13.62 10.49
C LEU A 20 -50.27 -13.53 9.24
N LEU A 21 -50.85 -13.44 8.04
CA LEU A 21 -50.10 -13.25 6.77
C LEU A 21 -49.84 -11.76 6.44
N ALA A 22 -50.46 -10.82 7.16
CA ALA A 22 -50.14 -9.41 7.11
C ALA A 22 -48.98 -9.09 8.06
N SER A 23 -47.93 -9.93 8.11
CA SER A 23 -46.65 -9.54 8.67
C SER A 23 -46.10 -8.45 7.75
N ASN A 24 -46.33 -7.22 8.13
CA ASN A 24 -45.58 -6.11 7.52
C ASN A 24 -44.11 -6.51 7.58
N ALA A 25 -43.54 -6.84 6.44
CA ALA A 25 -42.10 -6.82 6.31
C ALA A 25 -41.65 -5.45 6.81
N ALA A 26 -41.08 -5.39 8.01
CA ALA A 26 -40.48 -4.18 8.53
C ALA A 26 -39.41 -3.82 7.54
N MET A 27 -39.77 -2.98 6.55
CA MET A 27 -38.79 -2.38 5.64
C MET A 27 -37.82 -1.64 6.52
N ALA A 28 -36.54 -1.97 6.39
CA ALA A 28 -35.49 -1.18 6.97
C ALA A 28 -35.69 0.25 6.45
N THR A 29 -36.00 1.18 7.34
CA THR A 29 -36.22 2.57 6.97
C THR A 29 -35.18 3.42 7.65
N ILE A 30 -34.37 4.07 6.82
CA ILE A 30 -33.53 5.17 7.26
C ILE A 30 -34.41 6.38 7.45
N THR A 31 -34.28 7.07 8.58
CA THR A 31 -35.02 8.30 8.90
C THR A 31 -34.23 9.54 8.51
N ASP A 32 -32.90 9.45 8.49
CA ASP A 32 -32.03 10.57 8.14
C ASP A 32 -30.70 10.05 7.57
N LEU A 33 -30.17 10.74 6.55
CA LEU A 33 -28.86 10.49 5.94
C LEU A 33 -28.07 11.80 5.90
N ARG A 34 -27.00 11.87 6.68
CA ARG A 34 -26.13 13.06 6.78
C ARG A 34 -24.76 12.80 6.24
N VAL A 35 -24.24 13.80 5.55
CA VAL A 35 -22.86 13.85 5.07
C VAL A 35 -22.19 15.07 5.70
N SER A 36 -21.01 14.88 6.26
CA SER A 36 -20.20 15.94 6.86
C SER A 36 -18.71 15.64 6.68
N VAL A 37 -17.88 16.65 6.87
CA VAL A 37 -16.42 16.52 6.86
C VAL A 37 -15.85 17.14 8.14
N ASP A 38 -14.67 16.68 8.53
CA ASP A 38 -13.97 17.14 9.74
C ASP A 38 -13.40 18.55 9.59
N LYS A 39 -13.08 18.97 8.36
CA LYS A 39 -12.50 20.29 8.04
C LYS A 39 -12.78 20.69 6.59
N ASN A 40 -12.99 22.01 6.41
CA ASN A 40 -13.16 22.65 5.11
C ASN A 40 -12.97 24.17 5.32
N PRO A 41 -12.06 24.86 4.61
CA PRO A 41 -11.17 24.38 3.55
C PRO A 41 -10.02 23.49 4.06
N ILE A 42 -9.35 22.80 3.13
CA ILE A 42 -8.14 22.01 3.36
C ILE A 42 -7.02 22.40 2.38
N MET A 43 -5.77 22.03 2.68
CA MET A 43 -4.67 22.11 1.72
C MET A 43 -4.60 20.81 0.91
N ILE A 44 -4.04 20.89 -0.31
CA ILE A 44 -3.90 19.71 -1.20
C ILE A 44 -3.06 18.58 -0.59
N ASP A 45 -2.16 18.89 0.34
CA ASP A 45 -1.34 17.91 1.08
C ASP A 45 -2.01 17.42 2.37
N GLU A 46 -3.29 17.70 2.57
CA GLU A 46 -4.08 17.26 3.70
C GLU A 46 -5.16 16.27 3.26
N ALA A 47 -5.42 15.24 4.07
CA ALA A 47 -6.63 14.47 3.96
C ALA A 47 -7.76 15.12 4.77
N LEU A 48 -9.00 14.98 4.30
CA LEU A 48 -10.20 15.25 5.09
C LEU A 48 -10.93 13.93 5.39
N GLN A 49 -11.63 13.89 6.53
CA GLN A 49 -12.49 12.76 6.84
C GLN A 49 -13.91 13.04 6.35
N LEU A 50 -14.38 12.21 5.42
CA LEU A 50 -15.79 12.15 5.05
C LEU A 50 -16.50 11.26 6.06
N ILE A 51 -17.52 11.81 6.71
CA ILE A 51 -18.35 11.14 7.71
C ILE A 51 -19.78 11.09 7.18
N ILE A 52 -20.26 9.86 6.95
CA ILE A 52 -21.63 9.62 6.50
C ILE A 52 -22.34 8.91 7.64
N SER A 53 -23.50 9.44 8.06
CA SER A 53 -24.29 8.89 9.17
C SER A 53 -25.70 8.62 8.70
N ALA A 54 -26.17 7.39 8.86
CA ALA A 54 -27.56 6.99 8.61
C ALA A 54 -28.25 6.61 9.92
N GLU A 55 -29.38 7.26 10.20
CA GLU A 55 -30.23 6.92 11.35
C GLU A 55 -31.36 5.97 10.92
N GLY A 56 -31.52 4.85 11.64
CA GLY A 56 -32.50 3.82 11.35
C GLY A 56 -31.87 2.46 11.05
N GLN A 57 -32.65 1.56 10.47
CA GLN A 57 -32.17 0.27 10.00
C GLN A 57 -31.79 0.37 8.52
N ILE A 58 -30.56 0.01 8.19
CA ILE A 58 -30.04 -0.03 6.83
C ILE A 58 -30.21 -1.43 6.23
N THR A 59 -30.50 -1.49 4.92
CA THR A 59 -30.57 -2.76 4.17
C THR A 59 -29.17 -3.22 3.73
N SER A 60 -28.30 -2.30 3.39
CA SER A 60 -26.92 -2.57 2.96
C SER A 60 -25.93 -1.76 3.77
N ARG A 61 -24.79 -2.37 4.11
CA ARG A 61 -23.64 -1.66 4.69
C ARG A 61 -22.71 -1.05 3.64
N GLN A 62 -22.94 -1.33 2.38
CA GLN A 62 -22.15 -0.76 1.28
C GLN A 62 -22.73 0.59 0.89
N ILE A 63 -21.86 1.55 0.73
CA ILE A 63 -22.15 2.87 0.18
C ILE A 63 -21.29 3.09 -1.06
N ASP A 64 -21.91 3.59 -2.13
CA ASP A 64 -21.19 3.89 -3.36
C ASP A 64 -20.54 5.27 -3.26
N LEU A 65 -19.22 5.30 -3.30
CA LEU A 65 -18.40 6.51 -3.29
C LEU A 65 -17.58 6.66 -4.58
N SER A 66 -17.84 5.85 -5.60
CA SER A 66 -17.08 5.82 -6.86
C SER A 66 -17.05 7.19 -7.56
N ALA A 67 -18.12 7.97 -7.46
CA ALA A 67 -18.18 9.33 -8.01
C ALA A 67 -17.10 10.27 -7.43
N LEU A 68 -16.60 10.01 -6.22
CA LEU A 68 -15.56 10.82 -5.58
C LEU A 68 -14.16 10.46 -6.07
N GLU A 69 -13.98 9.30 -6.68
CA GLU A 69 -12.66 8.82 -7.15
C GLU A 69 -12.08 9.65 -8.30
N ASN A 70 -12.89 10.44 -8.98
CA ASN A 70 -12.41 11.37 -10.00
C ASN A 70 -11.53 12.47 -9.39
N ASP A 71 -11.96 13.04 -8.27
CA ASP A 71 -11.35 14.22 -7.65
C ASP A 71 -10.49 13.88 -6.44
N PHE A 72 -10.75 12.73 -5.81
CA PHE A 72 -10.07 12.29 -4.59
C PHE A 72 -9.55 10.87 -4.73
N ARG A 73 -8.45 10.58 -4.05
CA ARG A 73 -8.06 9.21 -3.71
C ARG A 73 -8.73 8.85 -2.38
N LEU A 74 -9.40 7.72 -2.30
CA LEU A 74 -10.12 7.26 -1.13
C LEU A 74 -9.29 6.24 -0.34
N SER A 75 -9.32 6.32 0.99
CA SER A 75 -8.85 5.23 1.86
C SER A 75 -9.94 4.19 2.05
N ASN A 76 -9.58 3.08 2.70
CA ASN A 76 -10.58 2.10 3.14
C ASN A 76 -11.61 2.76 4.05
N THR A 77 -12.89 2.45 3.80
CA THR A 77 -14.01 2.95 4.61
C THR A 77 -14.16 2.10 5.87
N SER A 78 -14.11 2.74 7.02
CA SER A 78 -14.46 2.12 8.29
C SER A 78 -15.94 2.29 8.59
N ILE A 79 -16.57 1.23 9.12
CA ILE A 79 -18.00 1.22 9.43
C ILE A 79 -18.16 0.96 10.91
N SER A 80 -18.92 1.81 11.58
CA SER A 80 -19.31 1.64 12.97
C SER A 80 -20.82 1.72 13.13
N GLN A 81 -21.36 0.99 14.09
CA GLN A 81 -22.79 1.01 14.40
C GLN A 81 -22.96 1.25 15.88
N SER A 82 -23.80 2.20 16.22
CA SER A 82 -24.18 2.51 17.59
C SER A 82 -25.69 2.40 17.78
N THR A 83 -26.10 1.99 18.97
CA THR A 83 -27.51 1.93 19.37
C THR A 83 -27.67 2.75 20.63
N ARG A 84 -28.56 3.72 20.60
CA ARG A 84 -28.87 4.58 21.74
C ARG A 84 -30.35 4.43 22.10
N SER A 85 -30.63 4.17 23.36
CA SER A 85 -32.01 4.11 23.88
C SER A 85 -32.22 5.24 24.91
N ILE A 86 -33.21 6.07 24.67
CA ILE A 86 -33.61 7.16 25.56
C ILE A 86 -35.14 7.11 25.70
N ASN A 87 -35.66 7.00 26.91
CA ASN A 87 -37.11 6.97 27.20
C ASN A 87 -37.84 5.97 26.32
N PHE A 88 -37.33 4.74 26.20
CA PHE A 88 -37.89 3.64 25.40
C PHE A 88 -37.80 3.86 23.86
N ASN A 89 -37.33 4.99 23.39
CA ASN A 89 -37.02 5.20 21.98
C ASN A 89 -35.60 4.75 21.67
N THR A 90 -35.48 3.76 20.79
CA THR A 90 -34.19 3.20 20.40
C THR A 90 -33.83 3.68 19.00
N THR A 91 -32.75 4.43 18.88
CA THR A 91 -32.18 4.89 17.61
C THR A 91 -30.92 4.09 17.31
N LYS A 92 -30.85 3.51 16.11
CA LYS A 92 -29.63 2.91 15.56
C LYS A 92 -29.01 3.89 14.61
N THR A 93 -27.70 4.11 14.74
CA THR A 93 -26.92 4.96 13.83
C THR A 93 -25.79 4.16 13.25
N THR A 94 -25.70 4.11 11.92
CA THR A 94 -24.56 3.55 11.22
C THR A 94 -23.73 4.70 10.66
N THR A 95 -22.41 4.65 10.89
CA THR A 95 -21.49 5.69 10.47
C THR A 95 -20.38 5.07 9.63
N TRP A 96 -20.16 5.64 8.44
CA TRP A 96 -19.04 5.35 7.54
C TRP A 96 -18.06 6.50 7.65
N VAL A 97 -16.79 6.17 7.76
CA VAL A 97 -15.70 7.15 7.80
C VAL A 97 -14.65 6.75 6.78
N THR A 98 -14.39 7.65 5.83
CA THR A 98 -13.40 7.48 4.76
C THR A 98 -12.49 8.70 4.71
N GLN A 99 -11.19 8.51 4.54
CA GLN A 99 -10.28 9.63 4.27
C GLN A 99 -10.27 9.91 2.77
N LEU A 100 -10.46 11.19 2.41
CA LEU A 100 -10.37 11.71 1.06
C LEU A 100 -9.08 12.50 0.92
N PHE A 101 -8.26 12.12 -0.09
CA PHE A 101 -7.02 12.80 -0.46
C PHE A 101 -7.28 13.53 -1.77
N PRO A 102 -7.29 14.86 -1.81
CA PRO A 102 -7.53 15.60 -3.05
C PRO A 102 -6.41 15.36 -4.05
N LYS A 103 -6.77 15.23 -5.34
CA LYS A 103 -5.81 15.06 -6.43
C LYS A 103 -5.30 16.41 -6.94
N GLU A 104 -6.15 17.44 -6.88
CA GLU A 104 -5.86 18.80 -7.37
C GLU A 104 -6.39 19.85 -6.41
N SER A 105 -5.92 21.10 -6.54
CA SER A 105 -6.49 22.25 -5.84
C SER A 105 -7.68 22.80 -6.61
N GLY A 106 -8.72 23.26 -5.90
CA GLY A 106 -9.95 23.76 -6.50
C GLY A 106 -11.14 23.63 -5.57
N THR A 107 -12.33 23.76 -6.13
CA THR A 107 -13.57 23.49 -5.41
C THR A 107 -14.23 22.24 -6.00
N PHE A 108 -14.45 21.25 -5.17
CA PHE A 108 -15.02 19.97 -5.53
C PHE A 108 -16.31 19.74 -4.77
N THR A 109 -17.28 19.07 -5.37
CA THR A 109 -18.58 18.82 -4.73
C THR A 109 -18.73 17.33 -4.41
N ILE A 110 -18.91 17.02 -3.12
CA ILE A 110 -19.42 15.71 -2.70
C ILE A 110 -20.89 15.65 -3.14
N PRO A 111 -21.27 14.74 -4.06
CA PRO A 111 -22.61 14.70 -4.60
C PRO A 111 -23.65 14.27 -3.56
N VAL A 112 -24.91 14.43 -3.89
CA VAL A 112 -26.00 13.85 -3.11
C VAL A 112 -25.86 12.33 -3.10
N LEU A 113 -25.67 11.76 -1.91
CA LEU A 113 -25.66 10.31 -1.69
C LEU A 113 -27.08 9.85 -1.38
N GLU A 114 -27.44 8.68 -1.90
CA GLU A 114 -28.76 8.07 -1.69
C GLU A 114 -28.60 6.67 -1.05
N MET A 115 -29.37 6.40 -0.03
CA MET A 115 -29.41 5.11 0.65
C MET A 115 -30.82 4.84 1.18
N ASP A 116 -31.38 3.68 0.85
CA ASP A 116 -32.72 3.23 1.30
C ASP A 116 -33.83 4.31 1.15
N GLY A 117 -33.77 5.08 0.03
CA GLY A 117 -34.73 6.15 -0.29
C GLY A 117 -34.49 7.48 0.39
N GLN A 118 -33.49 7.60 1.26
CA GLN A 118 -33.07 8.89 1.85
C GLN A 118 -31.91 9.49 1.06
N LYS A 119 -31.89 10.82 0.99
CA LYS A 119 -30.87 11.59 0.27
C LYS A 119 -30.14 12.53 1.20
N SER A 120 -28.82 12.56 1.08
CA SER A 120 -28.00 13.57 1.74
C SER A 120 -28.10 14.92 1.05
N LYS A 121 -27.44 15.92 1.63
CA LYS A 121 -27.16 17.19 0.94
C LYS A 121 -25.82 17.09 0.24
N ALA A 122 -25.69 17.74 -0.92
CA ALA A 122 -24.39 17.98 -1.54
C ALA A 122 -23.53 18.89 -0.64
N LEU A 123 -22.21 18.71 -0.69
CA LEU A 123 -21.28 19.48 0.14
C LEU A 123 -20.06 19.90 -0.69
N ASP A 124 -19.80 21.20 -0.78
CA ASP A 124 -18.64 21.73 -1.46
C ASP A 124 -17.40 21.70 -0.58
N ILE A 125 -16.30 21.23 -1.14
CA ILE A 125 -14.99 21.13 -0.50
C ILE A 125 -14.03 22.09 -1.22
N ILE A 126 -13.43 23.00 -0.47
CA ILE A 126 -12.42 23.92 -0.98
C ILE A 126 -11.04 23.35 -0.68
N VAL A 127 -10.28 23.05 -1.73
CA VAL A 127 -8.90 22.56 -1.66
C VAL A 127 -7.98 23.70 -2.10
N THR A 128 -7.14 24.18 -1.19
CA THR A 128 -6.19 25.26 -1.47
C THR A 128 -4.82 24.68 -1.83
N PRO A 129 -4.09 25.33 -2.77
CA PRO A 129 -2.71 24.90 -3.07
C PRO A 129 -1.82 25.11 -1.85
N VAL A 130 -0.73 24.32 -1.77
CA VAL A 130 0.36 24.61 -0.85
C VAL A 130 1.05 25.86 -1.35
N GLY A 131 1.09 26.92 -0.53
CA GLY A 131 1.75 28.17 -0.93
C GLY A 131 3.25 27.97 -1.13
N ASP A 132 3.71 28.20 -2.35
CA ASP A 132 5.13 28.23 -2.73
C ASP A 132 5.61 29.67 -2.61
N GLY A 133 6.33 30.03 -1.57
CA GLY A 133 6.98 31.33 -1.63
C GLY A 133 7.33 32.00 -0.32
N GLN A 134 8.12 33.07 -0.46
CA GLN A 134 8.48 33.99 0.62
C GLN A 134 7.19 34.61 1.21
N GLY A 135 6.78 34.15 2.38
CA GLY A 135 5.57 34.57 3.05
C GLY A 135 4.56 33.44 3.35
N ALA A 136 4.79 32.23 2.85
CA ALA A 136 4.01 31.07 3.27
C ALA A 136 4.17 30.87 4.78
N THR A 137 3.06 30.78 5.51
CA THR A 137 3.07 30.49 6.95
C THR A 137 3.80 29.17 7.15
N ALA A 138 4.82 29.16 8.01
CA ALA A 138 5.59 27.97 8.32
C ALA A 138 4.64 26.85 8.76
N ARG A 139 4.67 25.72 8.05
CA ARG A 139 3.82 24.56 8.35
C ARG A 139 4.40 23.80 9.52
N ASN A 140 3.54 23.40 10.46
CA ASN A 140 4.00 22.59 11.59
C ASN A 140 4.34 21.15 11.18
N PHE A 141 3.67 20.62 10.15
CA PHE A 141 3.81 19.24 9.68
C PHE A 141 3.62 19.18 8.17
N TYR A 142 4.50 18.49 7.48
CA TYR A 142 4.31 18.14 6.07
C TYR A 142 5.17 16.94 5.68
N VAL A 143 4.83 16.30 4.57
CA VAL A 143 5.55 15.15 4.02
C VAL A 143 6.04 15.52 2.63
N THR A 144 7.28 15.21 2.34
CA THR A 144 7.85 15.31 0.99
C THR A 144 8.19 13.94 0.47
N ALA A 145 8.24 13.80 -0.84
CA ALA A 145 8.69 12.59 -1.51
C ALA A 145 9.57 12.95 -2.71
N ASN A 146 10.51 12.08 -3.00
CA ASN A 146 11.39 12.18 -4.15
C ASN A 146 11.77 10.79 -4.63
N VAL A 147 11.99 10.64 -5.94
CA VAL A 147 12.57 9.45 -6.56
C VAL A 147 13.92 9.82 -7.18
N ASP A 148 14.80 8.85 -7.31
CA ASP A 148 16.08 9.03 -8.00
C ASP A 148 15.91 9.06 -9.52
N MET A 149 14.89 8.38 -10.06
CA MET A 149 14.57 8.33 -11.49
C MET A 149 13.07 8.35 -11.73
N GLU A 150 12.60 9.16 -12.69
CA GLU A 150 11.20 9.23 -13.13
C GLU A 150 10.92 8.40 -14.39
N THR A 151 12.00 7.93 -15.04
CA THR A 151 11.91 7.03 -16.21
C THR A 151 12.85 5.86 -15.97
N VAL A 152 12.30 4.66 -15.99
CA VAL A 152 13.02 3.41 -15.72
C VAL A 152 12.58 2.32 -16.67
N TYR A 153 13.33 1.25 -16.77
CA TYR A 153 12.89 0.04 -17.45
C TYR A 153 12.03 -0.85 -16.53
N LEU A 154 11.25 -1.71 -17.16
CA LEU A 154 10.51 -2.76 -16.46
C LEU A 154 11.42 -3.50 -15.46
N GLN A 155 10.94 -3.69 -14.23
CA GLN A 155 11.67 -4.38 -13.16
C GLN A 155 12.99 -3.73 -12.69
N GLN A 156 13.29 -2.52 -13.11
CA GLN A 156 14.40 -1.74 -12.58
C GLN A 156 14.00 -1.10 -11.24
N GLN A 157 14.89 -1.17 -10.24
CA GLN A 157 14.65 -0.56 -8.93
C GLN A 157 14.66 0.96 -9.01
N ILE A 158 13.69 1.58 -8.36
CA ILE A 158 13.61 3.02 -8.07
C ILE A 158 13.80 3.20 -6.58
N LYS A 159 14.63 4.16 -6.18
CA LYS A 159 14.74 4.58 -4.80
C LYS A 159 13.76 5.70 -4.51
N TYR A 160 12.72 5.43 -3.74
CA TYR A 160 11.75 6.41 -3.26
C TYR A 160 12.12 6.84 -1.84
N THR A 161 12.35 8.13 -1.65
CA THR A 161 12.68 8.71 -0.33
C THR A 161 11.56 9.63 0.11
N THR A 162 11.00 9.38 1.29
CA THR A 162 10.00 10.23 1.93
C THR A 162 10.57 10.86 3.20
N LYS A 163 10.20 12.13 3.45
CA LYS A 163 10.59 12.86 4.67
C LYS A 163 9.35 13.43 5.33
N LEU A 164 9.17 13.09 6.58
CA LEU A 164 8.20 13.72 7.48
C LEU A 164 8.90 14.82 8.25
N LEU A 165 8.48 16.07 8.06
CA LEU A 165 9.02 17.24 8.73
C LEU A 165 8.04 17.72 9.80
N MET A 166 8.52 17.86 11.03
CA MET A 166 7.74 18.16 12.23
C MET A 166 8.35 19.32 12.98
N ALA A 167 7.69 20.49 12.99
CA ALA A 167 8.09 21.66 13.79
C ALA A 167 7.50 21.62 15.22
N LYS A 168 6.57 20.70 15.47
CA LYS A 168 5.95 20.47 16.79
C LYS A 168 5.97 19.00 17.13
N ASP A 169 5.84 18.71 18.45
CA ASP A 169 5.82 17.34 18.94
C ASP A 169 4.52 16.63 18.59
N ILE A 170 4.66 15.34 18.30
CA ILE A 170 3.55 14.40 18.14
C ILE A 170 3.52 13.44 19.32
N GLN A 171 2.33 13.05 19.74
CA GLN A 171 2.16 12.02 20.75
C GLN A 171 2.32 10.62 20.16
N ARG A 172 1.75 10.42 18.96
CA ARG A 172 1.86 9.18 18.18
C ARG A 172 1.67 9.49 16.70
N GLY A 173 2.21 8.64 15.86
CA GLY A 173 2.05 8.76 14.42
C GLY A 173 2.50 7.52 13.69
N SER A 174 2.00 7.36 12.47
CA SER A 174 2.40 6.33 11.52
C SER A 174 2.61 6.94 10.15
N LEU A 175 3.66 6.49 9.47
CA LEU A 175 3.97 6.86 8.10
C LEU A 175 3.72 5.61 7.24
N GLN A 176 2.70 5.67 6.38
CA GLN A 176 2.34 4.58 5.47
C GLN A 176 3.28 4.58 4.26
N ALA A 177 3.48 3.41 3.66
CA ALA A 177 4.27 3.29 2.43
C ALA A 177 3.57 4.01 1.25
N PRO A 178 4.35 4.42 0.22
CA PRO A 178 3.77 4.81 -1.06
C PRO A 178 3.04 3.62 -1.70
N GLU A 179 2.18 3.90 -2.67
CA GLU A 179 1.47 2.87 -3.42
C GLU A 179 1.73 3.04 -4.92
N LEU A 180 1.99 1.94 -5.60
CA LEU A 180 2.10 1.85 -7.04
C LEU A 180 1.46 0.54 -7.49
N GLU A 181 0.53 0.64 -8.41
CA GLU A 181 -0.11 -0.55 -8.98
C GLU A 181 0.92 -1.42 -9.72
N ASN A 182 0.80 -2.73 -9.58
CA ASN A 182 1.72 -3.70 -10.19
C ASN A 182 3.20 -3.41 -9.89
N ALA A 183 3.54 -3.21 -8.61
CA ALA A 183 4.93 -3.01 -8.18
C ALA A 183 5.23 -3.78 -6.89
N ILE A 184 6.49 -4.18 -6.74
CA ILE A 184 7.04 -4.64 -5.48
C ILE A 184 7.56 -3.40 -4.74
N ILE A 185 7.11 -3.20 -3.49
CA ILE A 185 7.56 -2.09 -2.65
C ILE A 185 8.15 -2.67 -1.37
N LYS A 186 9.43 -2.40 -1.13
CA LYS A 186 10.14 -2.84 0.08
C LYS A 186 10.71 -1.63 0.83
N LYS A 187 10.47 -1.53 2.15
CA LYS A 187 11.16 -0.56 3.01
C LYS A 187 12.64 -0.93 3.06
N MET A 188 13.52 0.08 2.99
CA MET A 188 14.96 -0.09 3.00
C MET A 188 15.56 0.52 4.26
N GLY A 189 16.34 -0.27 4.97
CA GLY A 189 17.02 0.15 6.19
C GLY A 189 16.11 0.68 7.30
N ASP A 190 16.73 1.29 8.27
CA ASP A 190 16.05 1.99 9.36
C ASP A 190 15.72 3.43 8.97
N ASP A 191 14.70 3.99 9.65
CA ASP A 191 14.38 5.40 9.51
C ASP A 191 15.56 6.24 10.01
N LYS A 192 15.92 7.29 9.25
CA LYS A 192 16.91 8.26 9.70
C LYS A 192 16.20 9.43 10.38
N GLU A 193 16.64 9.76 11.58
CA GLU A 193 16.15 10.93 12.31
C GLU A 193 17.24 11.98 12.42
N TYR A 194 16.89 13.22 12.05
CA TYR A 194 17.77 14.37 12.16
C TYR A 194 16.99 15.69 12.28
N GLU A 195 17.70 16.78 12.52
CA GLU A 195 17.11 18.13 12.50
C GLU A 195 17.50 18.85 11.22
N ASP A 196 16.55 19.60 10.67
CA ASP A 196 16.73 20.44 9.48
C ASP A 196 16.10 21.83 9.73
N PHE A 197 16.70 22.86 9.10
CA PHE A 197 16.22 24.22 9.18
C PHE A 197 15.70 24.66 7.82
N GLN A 198 14.40 24.93 7.73
CA GLN A 198 13.78 25.42 6.50
C GLN A 198 13.00 26.71 6.78
N ASN A 199 13.29 27.77 6.01
CA ASN A 199 12.67 29.09 6.13
C ASN A 199 12.68 29.65 7.58
N GLY A 200 13.78 29.42 8.31
CA GLY A 200 13.93 29.88 9.70
C GLY A 200 13.21 29.05 10.76
N VAL A 201 12.58 27.94 10.37
CA VAL A 201 11.93 27.00 11.27
C VAL A 201 12.75 25.72 11.41
N ARG A 202 12.93 25.27 12.65
CA ARG A 202 13.56 23.99 12.95
C ARG A 202 12.54 22.86 12.88
N TYR A 203 12.88 21.84 12.12
CA TYR A 203 12.09 20.62 11.97
C TYR A 203 12.87 19.41 12.48
N ARG A 204 12.21 18.54 13.24
CA ARG A 204 12.63 17.16 13.38
C ARG A 204 12.17 16.41 12.13
N VAL A 205 13.10 15.74 11.46
CA VAL A 205 12.88 15.03 10.21
C VAL A 205 12.97 13.53 10.45
N ILE A 206 11.98 12.79 9.96
CA ILE A 206 12.06 11.33 9.82
C ILE A 206 12.13 11.06 8.32
N GLU A 207 13.29 10.52 7.87
CA GLU A 207 13.52 10.10 6.49
C GLU A 207 13.41 8.59 6.39
N ARG A 208 12.58 8.12 5.44
CA ARG A 208 12.37 6.71 5.14
C ARG A 208 12.56 6.47 3.66
N THR A 209 13.23 5.37 3.34
CA THR A 209 13.52 4.97 1.96
C THR A 209 12.78 3.68 1.62
N TYR A 210 12.33 3.59 0.38
CA TYR A 210 11.72 2.40 -0.21
C TYR A 210 12.39 2.07 -1.53
N ALA A 211 12.53 0.77 -1.81
CA ALA A 211 12.78 0.26 -3.14
C ALA A 211 11.42 -0.01 -3.79
N ILE A 212 11.19 0.54 -4.97
CA ILE A 212 10.01 0.30 -5.80
C ILE A 212 10.48 -0.38 -7.08
N ILE A 213 9.90 -1.53 -7.41
CA ILE A 213 10.24 -2.33 -8.59
C ILE A 213 8.97 -2.54 -9.40
N PRO A 214 8.74 -1.76 -10.48
CA PRO A 214 7.55 -1.88 -11.33
C PRO A 214 7.50 -3.22 -12.04
N GLN A 215 6.33 -3.86 -12.11
CA GLN A 215 6.10 -5.15 -12.75
C GLN A 215 5.32 -5.03 -14.07
N ALA A 216 4.99 -3.82 -14.50
CA ALA A 216 4.32 -3.53 -15.76
C ALA A 216 4.94 -2.28 -16.40
N SER A 217 5.02 -2.24 -17.74
CA SER A 217 5.44 -1.06 -18.49
C SER A 217 4.26 -0.14 -18.78
N GLY A 218 4.53 1.17 -18.90
CA GLY A 218 3.51 2.20 -19.13
C GLY A 218 3.78 3.47 -18.34
N SER A 219 2.78 4.35 -18.31
CA SER A 219 2.78 5.56 -17.48
C SER A 219 1.98 5.30 -16.21
N PHE A 220 2.55 5.56 -15.06
CA PHE A 220 1.99 5.33 -13.75
C PHE A 220 2.17 6.58 -12.88
N SER A 221 1.44 6.63 -11.77
CA SER A 221 1.62 7.64 -10.74
C SER A 221 1.85 6.94 -9.39
N ILE A 222 2.99 7.21 -8.76
CA ILE A 222 3.28 6.73 -7.41
C ILE A 222 2.46 7.56 -6.44
N SER A 223 1.48 6.97 -5.79
CA SER A 223 0.69 7.63 -4.76
C SER A 223 1.53 7.98 -3.56
N GLY A 224 1.38 9.21 -3.07
CA GLY A 224 2.22 9.74 -2.00
C GLY A 224 2.09 8.99 -0.69
N THR A 225 3.15 9.02 0.10
CA THR A 225 3.20 8.52 1.47
C THR A 225 2.25 9.30 2.36
N VAL A 226 1.47 8.61 3.20
CA VAL A 226 0.49 9.20 4.11
C VAL A 226 1.01 9.16 5.54
N PHE A 227 1.06 10.33 6.18
CA PHE A 227 1.29 10.45 7.62
C PHE A 227 -0.04 10.65 8.34
N ASN A 228 -0.31 9.78 9.31
CA ASN A 228 -1.41 9.92 10.26
C ASN A 228 -0.82 10.04 11.67
N GLY A 229 -1.17 11.11 12.39
CA GLY A 229 -0.62 11.36 13.72
C GLY A 229 -1.53 12.19 14.62
N GLU A 230 -1.08 12.38 15.86
CA GLU A 230 -1.72 13.25 16.84
C GLU A 230 -0.71 14.26 17.36
N ALA A 231 -0.92 15.54 17.04
CA ALA A 231 -0.11 16.63 17.59
C ALA A 231 -0.55 17.01 18.98
N VAL A 232 0.41 17.34 19.83
CA VAL A 232 0.15 17.96 21.12
C VAL A 232 -0.28 19.41 20.90
N THR A 233 -1.43 19.81 21.45
CA THR A 233 -1.89 21.18 21.39
C THR A 233 -1.44 21.96 22.62
N ASP A 234 -0.83 23.14 22.40
CA ASP A 234 -0.45 24.09 23.46
C ASP A 234 -1.70 24.67 24.12
N SER A 235 -2.36 23.96 25.00
CA SER A 235 -3.46 24.52 25.77
C SER A 235 -2.92 25.16 27.06
N ARG A 236 -2.73 26.49 27.04
CA ARG A 236 -2.41 27.29 28.24
C ARG A 236 -3.52 27.30 29.31
N GLN A 237 -4.59 26.55 29.14
CA GLN A 237 -5.77 26.50 30.01
C GLN A 237 -6.16 25.10 30.48
N SER A 238 -5.24 24.17 30.56
CA SER A 238 -5.55 22.87 31.14
C SER A 238 -5.10 22.80 32.60
N PHE A 239 -6.03 22.98 33.51
CA PHE A 239 -5.91 22.49 34.89
C PHE A 239 -6.06 20.94 34.82
N GLY A 240 -4.95 20.22 34.74
CA GLY A 240 -4.94 18.75 34.78
C GLY A 240 -3.91 18.13 33.82
N PHE A 241 -3.44 16.93 34.17
CA PHE A 241 -2.40 16.15 33.47
C PHE A 241 -2.86 15.56 32.12
N ILE A 242 -3.91 16.07 31.46
CA ILE A 242 -4.43 15.55 30.21
C ILE A 242 -3.99 16.48 29.08
N SER A 243 -2.98 16.09 28.33
CA SER A 243 -2.61 16.75 27.07
C SER A 243 -3.72 16.55 26.05
N ARG A 244 -4.25 17.63 25.50
CA ARG A 244 -5.19 17.57 24.37
C ARG A 244 -4.39 17.36 23.09
N THR A 245 -4.79 16.39 22.30
CA THR A 245 -4.21 16.13 20.98
C THR A 245 -5.17 16.52 19.88
N LYS A 246 -4.63 16.87 18.71
CA LYS A 246 -5.37 17.11 17.49
C LYS A 246 -4.89 16.12 16.42
N PRO A 247 -5.79 15.41 15.73
CA PRO A 247 -5.40 14.53 14.64
C PRO A 247 -4.78 15.35 13.50
N ILE A 248 -3.75 14.78 12.88
CA ILE A 248 -3.03 15.34 11.74
C ILE A 248 -2.95 14.28 10.67
N ASN A 249 -3.32 14.65 9.45
CA ASN A 249 -3.14 13.81 8.27
C ASN A 249 -2.39 14.65 7.24
N ARG A 250 -1.29 14.08 6.70
CA ARG A 250 -0.49 14.69 5.64
C ARG A 250 -0.17 13.66 4.59
N VAL A 251 -0.10 14.10 3.36
CA VAL A 251 0.26 13.26 2.22
C VAL A 251 1.38 13.93 1.43
N SER A 252 2.36 13.15 0.99
CA SER A 252 3.37 13.68 0.06
C SER A 252 2.78 13.84 -1.34
N PRO A 253 3.34 14.70 -2.18
CA PRO A 253 2.95 14.79 -3.58
C PRO A 253 3.01 13.43 -4.27
N THR A 254 2.15 13.24 -5.25
CA THR A 254 2.20 12.13 -6.21
C THR A 254 3.37 12.36 -7.18
N ILE A 255 4.04 11.29 -7.59
CA ILE A 255 5.16 11.36 -8.53
C ILE A 255 4.81 10.55 -9.77
N ASP A 256 4.88 11.17 -10.94
CA ASP A 256 4.66 10.47 -12.20
C ASP A 256 5.89 9.64 -12.57
N LEU A 257 5.64 8.46 -13.11
CA LEU A 257 6.64 7.47 -13.46
C LEU A 257 6.37 6.92 -14.86
N THR A 258 7.40 6.91 -15.68
CA THR A 258 7.38 6.22 -16.98
C THR A 258 8.19 4.93 -16.89
N VAL A 259 7.56 3.79 -17.11
CA VAL A 259 8.21 2.48 -17.15
C VAL A 259 8.33 2.01 -18.59
N LEU A 260 9.54 1.98 -19.10
CA LEU A 260 9.85 1.51 -20.45
C LEU A 260 9.75 -0.02 -20.52
N PRO A 261 9.26 -0.59 -21.64
CA PRO A 261 9.28 -2.03 -21.84
C PRO A 261 10.71 -2.56 -22.02
N ILE A 262 10.87 -3.87 -21.96
CA ILE A 262 12.11 -4.54 -22.37
C ILE A 262 12.39 -4.17 -23.83
N PRO A 263 13.61 -3.75 -24.19
CA PRO A 263 13.95 -3.43 -25.58
C PRO A 263 13.75 -4.66 -26.51
N ASP A 264 13.15 -4.45 -27.68
CA ASP A 264 12.81 -5.52 -28.62
C ASP A 264 14.03 -6.34 -29.09
N ASN A 265 15.22 -5.74 -29.06
CA ASN A 265 16.48 -6.38 -29.45
C ASN A 265 17.13 -7.18 -28.31
N TYR A 266 16.57 -7.18 -27.10
CA TYR A 266 17.07 -7.97 -25.97
C TYR A 266 16.36 -9.31 -25.92
N GLN A 267 17.09 -10.42 -26.12
CA GLN A 267 16.53 -11.76 -26.25
C GLN A 267 16.87 -12.68 -25.07
N GLU A 268 17.73 -12.21 -24.17
CA GLU A 268 18.21 -12.98 -23.03
C GLU A 268 17.26 -12.84 -21.82
N HIS A 269 17.59 -13.51 -20.71
CA HIS A 269 16.87 -13.32 -19.45
C HIS A 269 16.95 -11.85 -19.01
N TRP A 270 15.79 -11.23 -18.77
CA TRP A 270 15.74 -9.83 -18.41
C TRP A 270 16.29 -9.60 -16.99
N LEU A 271 17.43 -8.96 -16.89
CA LEU A 271 18.14 -8.70 -15.65
C LEU A 271 18.65 -7.23 -15.67
N PRO A 272 17.79 -6.24 -15.38
CA PRO A 272 18.17 -4.82 -15.40
C PRO A 272 18.95 -4.49 -14.12
N SER A 273 20.27 -4.39 -14.21
CA SER A 273 21.14 -4.19 -13.05
C SER A 273 22.35 -3.37 -13.41
N GLU A 274 22.73 -2.43 -12.54
CA GLU A 274 23.97 -1.66 -12.67
C GLU A 274 25.22 -2.45 -12.29
N PHE A 275 25.05 -3.55 -11.56
CA PHE A 275 26.17 -4.37 -11.10
C PHE A 275 25.74 -5.84 -11.00
N VAL A 276 26.49 -6.70 -11.67
CA VAL A 276 26.35 -8.15 -11.59
C VAL A 276 27.71 -8.77 -11.31
N GLN A 277 27.77 -9.68 -10.36
CA GLN A 277 28.97 -10.42 -9.99
C GLN A 277 28.65 -11.91 -9.95
N LEU A 278 29.54 -12.70 -10.52
CA LEU A 278 29.50 -14.16 -10.49
C LEU A 278 30.76 -14.66 -9.84
N ASP A 279 30.63 -15.32 -8.69
CA ASP A 279 31.74 -15.93 -7.94
C ASP A 279 31.65 -17.45 -8.03
N GLU A 280 32.81 -18.08 -8.10
CA GLU A 280 32.95 -19.53 -8.16
C GLU A 280 33.85 -20.01 -7.03
N GLU A 281 33.41 -21.03 -6.31
CA GLU A 281 34.16 -21.67 -5.25
C GLU A 281 34.17 -23.20 -5.43
N TRP A 282 35.31 -23.81 -5.19
CA TRP A 282 35.51 -25.24 -5.21
C TRP A 282 35.87 -25.75 -3.82
N GLN A 283 35.22 -26.82 -3.37
CA GLN A 283 35.51 -27.44 -2.09
C GLN A 283 36.92 -28.02 -2.02
N GLN A 284 37.45 -28.43 -3.16
CA GLN A 284 38.79 -29.02 -3.34
C GLN A 284 39.44 -28.42 -4.59
N ASP A 285 40.74 -28.67 -4.79
CA ASP A 285 41.45 -28.23 -5.98
C ASP A 285 40.86 -28.86 -7.28
N PRO A 286 40.21 -28.06 -8.14
CA PRO A 286 39.57 -28.54 -9.36
C PRO A 286 40.58 -29.07 -10.42
N THR A 287 41.90 -28.81 -10.25
CA THR A 287 42.91 -29.28 -11.16
C THR A 287 43.31 -30.76 -10.87
N ARG A 288 42.90 -31.33 -9.75
CA ARG A 288 43.26 -32.69 -9.29
C ARG A 288 42.06 -33.43 -8.71
N ILE A 289 41.10 -33.74 -9.58
CA ILE A 289 39.92 -34.50 -9.18
C ILE A 289 40.18 -36.00 -9.26
N VAL A 290 39.75 -36.75 -8.25
CA VAL A 290 39.90 -38.19 -8.19
C VAL A 290 38.74 -38.90 -8.90
N LEU A 291 39.03 -39.87 -9.76
CA LEU A 291 38.01 -40.63 -10.47
C LEU A 291 36.98 -41.25 -9.51
N GLY A 292 35.70 -41.04 -9.78
CA GLY A 292 34.57 -41.57 -8.99
C GLY A 292 34.33 -40.89 -7.64
N GLN A 293 35.12 -39.88 -7.27
CA GLN A 293 34.87 -39.12 -6.06
C GLN A 293 34.15 -37.79 -6.36
N PRO A 294 33.18 -37.38 -5.54
CA PRO A 294 32.51 -36.13 -5.72
C PRO A 294 33.41 -34.93 -5.34
N ILE A 295 33.31 -33.85 -6.11
CA ILE A 295 33.82 -32.53 -5.79
C ILE A 295 32.66 -31.54 -5.89
N THR A 296 32.56 -30.65 -4.92
CA THR A 296 31.49 -29.65 -4.92
C THR A 296 31.97 -28.33 -5.54
N ARG A 297 31.22 -27.85 -6.51
CA ARG A 297 31.33 -26.52 -7.11
C ARG A 297 30.18 -25.67 -6.59
N THR A 298 30.49 -24.49 -6.10
CA THR A 298 29.47 -23.50 -5.67
C THR A 298 29.61 -22.25 -6.52
N ILE A 299 28.50 -21.82 -7.11
CA ILE A 299 28.44 -20.61 -7.91
C ILE A 299 27.48 -19.64 -7.19
N THR A 300 27.93 -18.41 -6.99
CA THR A 300 27.15 -17.35 -6.37
C THR A 300 26.98 -16.21 -7.35
N LEU A 301 25.72 -15.91 -7.72
CA LEU A 301 25.33 -14.76 -8.51
C LEU A 301 24.82 -13.68 -7.58
N THR A 302 25.40 -12.48 -7.69
CA THR A 302 24.96 -11.29 -6.95
C THR A 302 24.65 -10.18 -7.95
N ALA A 303 23.49 -9.55 -7.82
CA ALA A 303 23.06 -8.45 -8.70
C ALA A 303 22.45 -7.31 -7.88
N ALA A 304 22.79 -6.06 -8.23
CA ALA A 304 22.30 -4.87 -7.56
C ALA A 304 20.98 -4.36 -8.15
N GLY A 305 20.12 -3.76 -7.33
CA GLY A 305 18.86 -3.19 -7.74
C GLY A 305 17.77 -4.21 -8.07
N LEU A 306 17.91 -5.44 -7.57
CA LEU A 306 17.02 -6.54 -7.87
C LEU A 306 16.54 -7.25 -6.59
N VAL A 307 15.48 -8.04 -6.73
CA VAL A 307 15.04 -9.01 -5.74
C VAL A 307 15.33 -10.43 -6.22
N GLU A 308 15.39 -11.37 -5.29
CA GLU A 308 15.81 -12.75 -5.56
C GLU A 308 14.97 -13.46 -6.63
N GLU A 309 13.69 -13.12 -6.75
CA GLU A 309 12.78 -13.69 -7.74
C GLU A 309 13.13 -13.32 -9.20
N GLN A 310 13.96 -12.30 -9.40
CA GLN A 310 14.40 -11.85 -10.73
C GLN A 310 15.65 -12.58 -11.23
N LEU A 311 16.36 -13.31 -10.34
CA LEU A 311 17.61 -13.97 -10.74
C LEU A 311 17.34 -15.20 -11.60
N PRO A 312 18.12 -15.38 -12.70
CA PRO A 312 18.02 -16.55 -13.56
C PRO A 312 18.47 -17.83 -12.85
N GLU A 313 18.15 -18.97 -13.49
CA GLU A 313 18.76 -20.24 -13.10
C GLU A 313 20.25 -20.24 -13.47
N ILE A 314 21.06 -20.75 -12.56
CA ILE A 314 22.48 -20.93 -12.76
C ILE A 314 22.73 -22.44 -13.05
N ALA A 315 23.09 -22.75 -14.27
CA ALA A 315 23.40 -24.13 -14.65
C ALA A 315 24.85 -24.24 -15.09
N GLY A 316 25.59 -25.15 -14.49
CA GLY A 316 26.90 -25.53 -14.98
C GLY A 316 26.80 -26.41 -16.25
N ILE A 317 27.70 -26.18 -17.23
CA ILE A 317 27.79 -27.00 -18.42
C ILE A 317 28.95 -27.97 -18.22
N TYR A 318 28.63 -29.26 -18.21
CA TYR A 318 29.63 -30.32 -17.95
C TYR A 318 29.73 -31.29 -19.14
N PRO A 319 30.95 -31.79 -19.41
CA PRO A 319 31.13 -32.90 -20.37
C PRO A 319 30.32 -34.14 -19.97
N PRO A 320 29.93 -35.00 -20.91
CA PRO A 320 29.16 -36.23 -20.64
C PRO A 320 29.87 -37.22 -19.70
N ASP A 321 31.18 -37.07 -19.55
CA ASP A 321 32.00 -37.87 -18.65
C ASP A 321 31.86 -37.52 -17.16
N PHE A 322 30.99 -36.57 -16.84
CA PHE A 322 30.67 -36.16 -15.47
C PHE A 322 29.22 -36.50 -15.12
N LYS A 323 29.03 -37.04 -13.93
CA LYS A 323 27.70 -37.07 -13.31
C LYS A 323 27.57 -35.88 -12.39
N THR A 324 26.46 -35.14 -12.53
CA THR A 324 26.19 -33.94 -11.75
C THR A 324 24.97 -34.15 -10.88
N TYR A 325 25.03 -33.60 -9.67
CA TYR A 325 23.95 -33.64 -8.67
C TYR A 325 23.78 -32.22 -8.11
N PRO A 326 22.89 -31.42 -8.71
CA PRO A 326 22.63 -30.08 -8.22
C PRO A 326 21.92 -30.17 -6.87
N ASP A 327 22.32 -29.30 -5.94
CA ASP A 327 21.64 -29.08 -4.69
C ASP A 327 20.53 -28.00 -4.89
N GLN A 328 19.66 -27.82 -3.91
CA GLN A 328 18.68 -26.76 -3.94
C GLN A 328 19.39 -25.40 -3.89
N ALA A 329 19.03 -24.52 -4.83
CA ALA A 329 19.53 -23.14 -4.82
C ALA A 329 19.06 -22.40 -3.58
N ASN A 330 19.96 -21.60 -2.99
CA ASN A 330 19.65 -20.68 -1.92
C ASN A 330 19.57 -19.26 -2.48
N THR A 331 18.45 -18.57 -2.27
CA THR A 331 18.23 -17.20 -2.74
C THR A 331 17.98 -16.27 -1.57
N ALA A 332 18.39 -15.01 -1.71
CA ALA A 332 18.17 -13.98 -0.72
C ALA A 332 18.14 -12.58 -1.35
N THR A 333 17.27 -11.72 -0.82
CA THR A 333 17.31 -10.28 -1.08
C THR A 333 17.94 -9.59 0.12
N ILE A 334 19.09 -8.93 -0.09
CA ILE A 334 19.90 -8.27 0.93
C ILE A 334 19.75 -6.77 0.80
N ASP A 335 19.31 -6.12 1.87
CA ASP A 335 19.21 -4.66 1.94
C ASP A 335 20.55 -4.06 2.40
N LYS A 336 21.12 -3.15 1.59
CA LYS A 336 22.33 -2.37 1.91
C LYS A 336 22.01 -0.88 2.16
N GLY A 337 20.74 -0.58 2.51
CA GLY A 337 20.30 0.76 2.93
C GLY A 337 19.94 1.71 1.78
N SER A 338 20.52 1.59 0.60
CA SER A 338 20.17 2.41 -0.57
C SER A 338 19.89 1.60 -1.83
N VAL A 339 20.37 0.36 -1.87
CA VAL A 339 20.21 -0.58 -2.99
C VAL A 339 19.94 -1.97 -2.43
N LEU A 340 18.99 -2.69 -3.02
CA LEU A 340 18.79 -4.10 -2.78
C LEU A 340 19.82 -4.90 -3.57
N PHE A 341 20.30 -6.00 -3.00
CA PHE A 341 21.12 -6.98 -3.70
C PHE A 341 20.39 -8.32 -3.70
N ALA A 342 20.11 -8.81 -4.88
CA ALA A 342 19.65 -10.17 -5.06
C ALA A 342 20.87 -11.10 -5.09
N GLN A 343 20.81 -12.20 -4.36
CA GLN A 343 21.87 -13.22 -4.36
C GLN A 343 21.26 -14.59 -4.56
N LYS A 344 21.89 -15.40 -5.41
CA LYS A 344 21.56 -16.80 -5.64
C LYS A 344 22.82 -17.62 -5.56
N THR A 345 22.84 -18.62 -4.67
CA THR A 345 23.95 -19.54 -4.50
C THR A 345 23.49 -20.96 -4.92
N GLN A 346 24.17 -21.54 -5.87
CA GLN A 346 23.93 -22.87 -6.38
C GLN A 346 25.13 -23.74 -6.12
N SER A 347 24.96 -24.81 -5.35
CA SER A 347 25.97 -25.83 -5.16
C SER A 347 25.66 -27.08 -6.00
N GLU A 348 26.70 -27.72 -6.53
CA GLU A 348 26.56 -28.89 -7.38
C GLU A 348 27.71 -29.88 -7.11
N ALA A 349 27.38 -31.12 -6.82
CA ALA A 349 28.36 -32.18 -6.70
C ALA A 349 28.62 -32.79 -8.09
N ILE A 350 29.90 -32.87 -8.47
CA ILE A 350 30.36 -33.30 -9.77
C ILE A 350 31.24 -34.54 -9.57
N ILE A 351 30.96 -35.64 -10.28
CA ILE A 351 31.68 -36.92 -10.17
C ILE A 351 32.23 -37.30 -11.54
N PRO A 352 33.55 -37.31 -11.74
CA PRO A 352 34.16 -37.76 -13.00
C PRO A 352 34.05 -39.27 -13.15
N ASN A 353 33.63 -39.71 -14.36
CA ASN A 353 33.52 -41.14 -14.72
C ASN A 353 34.70 -41.67 -15.56
N ARG A 354 35.61 -40.77 -15.99
CA ARG A 354 36.77 -41.08 -16.82
C ARG A 354 37.98 -40.25 -16.41
N VAL A 355 39.18 -40.84 -16.51
CA VAL A 355 40.42 -40.09 -16.34
C VAL A 355 40.75 -39.29 -17.59
N GLY A 356 41.31 -38.09 -17.43
CA GLY A 356 41.70 -37.24 -18.54
C GLY A 356 41.82 -35.78 -18.12
N LYS A 357 42.04 -34.90 -19.12
CA LYS A 357 41.93 -33.43 -18.97
C LYS A 357 40.62 -33.02 -19.58
N PHE A 358 39.83 -32.29 -18.81
CA PHE A 358 38.54 -31.80 -19.23
C PHE A 358 38.51 -30.27 -19.09
N VAL A 359 37.80 -29.63 -19.99
CA VAL A 359 37.46 -28.20 -19.89
C VAL A 359 36.00 -28.15 -19.56
N LEU A 360 35.67 -27.52 -18.44
CA LEU A 360 34.28 -27.22 -18.08
C LEU A 360 33.79 -26.03 -18.89
N GLY A 361 32.52 -26.06 -19.28
CA GLY A 361 31.88 -24.92 -19.94
C GLY A 361 31.86 -23.68 -19.04
N GLU A 362 31.99 -22.52 -19.63
CA GLU A 362 31.83 -21.27 -18.91
C GLU A 362 30.37 -21.09 -18.48
N VAL A 363 30.15 -20.41 -17.34
CA VAL A 363 28.85 -19.98 -16.89
C VAL A 363 28.66 -18.50 -17.27
N VAL A 364 27.67 -18.22 -18.09
CA VAL A 364 27.41 -16.88 -18.62
C VAL A 364 26.07 -16.40 -18.10
N VAL A 365 26.07 -15.20 -17.53
CA VAL A 365 24.86 -14.50 -17.08
C VAL A 365 24.77 -13.16 -17.81
N PRO A 366 23.99 -13.08 -18.89
CA PRO A 366 23.77 -11.81 -19.56
C PRO A 366 22.89 -10.91 -18.68
N TRP A 367 23.17 -9.61 -18.69
CA TRP A 367 22.37 -8.61 -18.01
C TRP A 367 22.28 -7.32 -18.82
N PHE A 368 21.30 -6.48 -18.49
CA PHE A 368 21.06 -5.20 -19.10
C PHE A 368 21.54 -4.08 -18.15
N ASN A 369 22.43 -3.20 -18.66
CA ASN A 369 23.01 -2.08 -17.90
C ASN A 369 22.73 -0.73 -18.62
#